data_49044a6840466b1c23aa9fd35f231700
#
_entry.id   49044a6840466b1c23aa9fd35f231700
#
_cell.length_a   1.000
_cell.length_b   1.000
_cell.length_c   1.000
_cell.angle_alpha   90.00
_cell.angle_beta   90.00
_cell.angle_gamma   90.00
#
_symmetry.space_group_name_H-M   'P 1'
#
loop_
_entity.id
_entity.type
_entity.pdbx_description
1 polymer ?
#
loop_
_entity_poly.entity_id
_entity_poly.type
_entity_poly.pdbx_seq_one_letter_code
_entity_poly.pdbx_strand_id
1 'polypeptide(L)'
;LKVMRSLNNAEHKRVDIVSTFLGAHALPEEYAGRSDEYIDFLIREMLPLIHSGKWAECCDVFCEQGVFSIEQSRRLLQAAKEHGFILKLHADEIVSLGGAELAAELGALSADHLLHASDAGIRAMADAGVVATLLPLTAFALKEPYARGREMIDAGCAVALATDLNPGSCFSGSIPLTIALACIYMQMSIEETITALTLNGAAALQRADRIGSIEVGKQGDFI
;
A
#
# COMPACT_ATOMS: atom_id res chain seq x y z
N LEU A 1 -13.83 -8.41 2.23
CA LEU A 1 -13.78 -8.77 0.81
C LEU A 1 -15.18 -8.98 0.21
N LYS A 2 -16.09 -9.76 0.83
CA LYS A 2 -17.46 -9.96 0.30
C LYS A 2 -18.23 -8.65 0.15
N VAL A 3 -18.14 -7.74 1.12
CA VAL A 3 -18.77 -6.41 1.07
C VAL A 3 -18.19 -5.57 -0.07
N MET A 4 -16.87 -5.52 -0.22
CA MET A 4 -16.20 -4.80 -1.31
C MET A 4 -16.69 -5.29 -2.68
N ARG A 5 -16.76 -6.62 -2.86
CA ARG A 5 -17.30 -7.21 -4.09
C ARG A 5 -18.78 -6.85 -4.32
N SER A 6 -19.61 -6.86 -3.26
CA SER A 6 -21.00 -6.46 -3.37
C SER A 6 -21.14 -4.99 -3.80
N LEU A 7 -20.31 -4.10 -3.25
CA LEU A 7 -20.28 -2.69 -3.63
C LEU A 7 -19.83 -2.49 -5.10
N ASN A 8 -18.79 -3.22 -5.54
CA ASN A 8 -18.34 -3.17 -6.92
C ASN A 8 -19.38 -3.67 -7.94
N ASN A 9 -20.25 -4.59 -7.52
CA ASN A 9 -21.30 -5.16 -8.37
C ASN A 9 -22.64 -4.40 -8.26
N ALA A 10 -22.72 -3.34 -7.45
CA ALA A 10 -23.94 -2.56 -7.32
C ALA A 10 -24.28 -1.82 -8.63
N GLU A 11 -25.56 -1.80 -9.01
CA GLU A 11 -26.05 -1.21 -10.26
C GLU A 11 -25.72 0.30 -10.39
N HIS A 12 -25.64 0.98 -9.26
CA HIS A 12 -25.35 2.42 -9.18
C HIS A 12 -24.05 2.73 -8.44
N LYS A 13 -23.02 1.89 -8.64
CA LYS A 13 -21.72 2.15 -8.02
C LYS A 13 -21.17 3.50 -8.49
N ARG A 14 -20.63 4.28 -7.55
CA ARG A 14 -20.03 5.58 -7.81
C ARG A 14 -18.49 5.54 -7.76
N VAL A 15 -17.95 4.45 -7.24
CA VAL A 15 -16.50 4.28 -7.00
C VAL A 15 -16.13 2.85 -7.36
N ASP A 16 -15.01 2.66 -8.02
CA ASP A 16 -14.38 1.35 -8.21
C ASP A 16 -13.51 1.03 -6.97
N ILE A 17 -13.64 -0.19 -6.45
CA ILE A 17 -12.89 -0.66 -5.30
C ILE A 17 -11.87 -1.70 -5.76
N VAL A 18 -10.59 -1.41 -5.59
CA VAL A 18 -9.52 -2.40 -5.74
C VAL A 18 -9.38 -3.14 -4.42
N SER A 19 -9.80 -4.39 -4.39
CA SER A 19 -9.82 -5.19 -3.16
C SER A 19 -8.45 -5.77 -2.86
N THR A 20 -7.98 -5.57 -1.62
CA THR A 20 -6.73 -6.13 -1.11
C THR A 20 -7.01 -7.12 0.01
N PHE A 21 -6.38 -8.30 -0.04
CA PHE A 21 -6.36 -9.22 1.07
C PHE A 21 -5.27 -8.82 2.04
N LEU A 22 -5.65 -8.35 3.22
CA LEU A 22 -4.79 -7.94 4.32
C LEU A 22 -5.06 -8.82 5.55
N GLY A 23 -4.94 -10.15 5.38
CA GLY A 23 -5.09 -11.11 6.48
C GLY A 23 -3.98 -10.99 7.52
N ALA A 24 -2.77 -10.68 7.07
CA ALA A 24 -1.60 -10.49 7.91
C ALA A 24 -1.42 -9.02 8.33
N HIS A 25 -2.44 -8.42 8.96
CA HIS A 25 -2.36 -7.09 9.56
C HIS A 25 -2.14 -7.15 11.08
N ALA A 26 -2.82 -8.08 11.72
CA ALA A 26 -2.67 -8.33 13.15
C ALA A 26 -2.77 -9.84 13.42
N LEU A 27 -2.06 -10.29 14.45
CA LEU A 27 -2.16 -11.70 14.87
C LEU A 27 -3.45 -11.90 15.67
N PRO A 28 -4.37 -12.78 15.24
CA PRO A 28 -5.57 -13.10 16.01
C PRO A 28 -5.23 -13.70 17.39
N GLU A 29 -6.08 -13.47 18.37
CA GLU A 29 -5.85 -13.91 19.75
C GLU A 29 -5.67 -15.44 19.85
N GLU A 30 -6.41 -16.20 19.06
CA GLU A 30 -6.31 -17.66 18.97
C GLU A 30 -4.95 -18.17 18.47
N TYR A 31 -4.16 -17.28 17.81
CA TYR A 31 -2.80 -17.56 17.36
C TYR A 31 -1.73 -16.86 18.21
N ALA A 32 -2.05 -16.31 19.38
CA ALA A 32 -1.09 -15.62 20.23
C ALA A 32 0.18 -16.46 20.44
N GLY A 33 1.34 -15.90 20.14
CA GLY A 33 2.65 -16.57 20.19
C GLY A 33 2.91 -17.61 19.10
N ARG A 34 2.03 -17.75 18.09
CA ARG A 34 2.12 -18.74 17.01
C ARG A 34 1.97 -18.09 15.63
N SER A 35 2.70 -16.99 15.40
CA SER A 35 2.59 -16.20 14.16
C SER A 35 2.95 -17.01 12.91
N ASP A 36 3.90 -17.95 12.99
CA ASP A 36 4.25 -18.82 11.86
C ASP A 36 3.11 -19.76 11.48
N GLU A 37 2.41 -20.33 12.46
CA GLU A 37 1.23 -21.17 12.21
C GLU A 37 0.11 -20.35 11.55
N TYR A 38 -0.05 -19.08 11.96
CA TYR A 38 -1.01 -18.19 11.32
C TYR A 38 -0.66 -17.88 9.86
N ILE A 39 0.61 -17.58 9.58
CA ILE A 39 1.08 -17.41 8.19
C ILE A 39 0.85 -18.69 7.38
N ASP A 40 1.15 -19.86 7.92
CA ASP A 40 0.88 -21.14 7.27
C ASP A 40 -0.61 -21.33 6.97
N PHE A 41 -1.49 -20.95 7.89
CA PHE A 41 -2.95 -20.96 7.68
C PHE A 41 -3.36 -20.00 6.55
N LEU A 42 -2.84 -18.78 6.54
CA LEU A 42 -3.13 -17.83 5.47
C LEU A 42 -2.71 -18.36 4.10
N ILE A 43 -1.52 -18.97 4.02
CA ILE A 43 -0.98 -19.54 2.77
C ILE A 43 -1.79 -20.75 2.30
N ARG A 44 -2.08 -21.71 3.19
CA ARG A 44 -2.68 -22.99 2.80
C ARG A 44 -4.18 -22.94 2.60
N GLU A 45 -4.87 -22.13 3.38
CA GLU A 45 -6.33 -22.09 3.40
C GLU A 45 -6.90 -20.82 2.78
N MET A 46 -6.37 -19.64 3.17
CA MET A 46 -6.98 -18.38 2.80
C MET A 46 -6.63 -17.93 1.39
N LEU A 47 -5.36 -17.98 0.98
CA LEU A 47 -4.97 -17.55 -0.38
C LEU A 47 -5.70 -18.36 -1.47
N PRO A 48 -5.75 -19.71 -1.44
CA PRO A 48 -6.48 -20.47 -2.43
C PRO A 48 -7.99 -20.14 -2.46
N LEU A 49 -8.60 -19.96 -1.27
CA LEU A 49 -10.01 -19.62 -1.15
C LEU A 49 -10.31 -18.24 -1.77
N ILE A 50 -9.48 -17.25 -1.50
CA ILE A 50 -9.65 -15.88 -2.01
C ILE A 50 -9.40 -15.83 -3.52
N HIS A 51 -8.36 -16.52 -3.99
CA HIS A 51 -8.04 -16.63 -5.41
C HIS A 51 -9.19 -17.29 -6.19
N SER A 52 -9.67 -18.46 -5.76
CA SER A 52 -10.76 -19.18 -6.43
C SER A 52 -12.07 -18.38 -6.46
N GLY A 53 -12.35 -17.64 -5.38
CA GLY A 53 -13.52 -16.76 -5.28
C GLY A 53 -13.37 -15.43 -6.01
N LYS A 54 -12.17 -15.08 -6.48
CA LYS A 54 -11.83 -13.76 -7.07
C LYS A 54 -12.27 -12.61 -6.15
N TRP A 55 -11.97 -12.71 -4.85
CA TRP A 55 -12.44 -11.75 -3.86
C TRP A 55 -11.48 -10.59 -3.63
N ALA A 56 -10.22 -10.74 -4.03
CA ALA A 56 -9.21 -9.69 -3.99
C ALA A 56 -8.30 -9.77 -5.22
N GLU A 57 -7.75 -8.63 -5.61
CA GLU A 57 -6.76 -8.49 -6.68
C GLU A 57 -5.35 -8.44 -6.07
N CYS A 58 -5.22 -7.84 -4.89
CA CYS A 58 -3.96 -7.63 -4.20
C CYS A 58 -3.86 -8.47 -2.93
N CYS A 59 -2.63 -8.75 -2.50
CA CYS A 59 -2.29 -9.26 -1.18
C CYS A 59 -1.28 -8.34 -0.53
N ASP A 60 -1.47 -8.08 0.76
CA ASP A 60 -0.69 -7.15 1.55
C ASP A 60 -0.34 -7.77 2.91
N VAL A 61 0.71 -7.28 3.55
CA VAL A 61 1.15 -7.71 4.88
C VAL A 61 1.68 -6.51 5.66
N PHE A 62 1.40 -6.47 6.95
CA PHE A 62 2.01 -5.51 7.87
C PHE A 62 3.37 -6.03 8.33
N CYS A 63 4.39 -5.70 7.54
CA CYS A 63 5.78 -6.10 7.77
C CYS A 63 6.43 -5.13 8.76
N GLU A 64 6.30 -5.44 10.06
CA GLU A 64 6.75 -4.53 11.10
C GLU A 64 7.21 -5.26 12.35
N GLN A 65 8.11 -4.63 13.10
CA GLN A 65 8.63 -5.18 14.35
C GLN A 65 7.48 -5.43 15.34
N GLY A 66 7.40 -6.65 15.84
CA GLY A 66 6.35 -7.05 16.77
C GLY A 66 5.01 -7.44 16.11
N VAL A 67 4.91 -7.38 14.78
CA VAL A 67 3.75 -7.84 14.02
C VAL A 67 4.14 -9.03 13.15
N PHE A 68 4.58 -8.82 11.90
CA PHE A 68 5.10 -9.89 11.05
C PHE A 68 6.53 -9.55 10.59
N SER A 69 7.44 -10.52 10.75
CA SER A 69 8.85 -10.36 10.37
C SER A 69 9.02 -10.33 8.85
N ILE A 70 10.20 -9.88 8.41
CA ILE A 70 10.62 -9.92 6.99
C ILE A 70 10.44 -11.33 6.41
N GLU A 71 10.84 -12.37 7.14
CA GLU A 71 10.75 -13.74 6.64
C GLU A 71 9.30 -14.23 6.53
N GLN A 72 8.46 -13.94 7.51
CA GLN A 72 7.02 -14.23 7.47
C GLN A 72 6.33 -13.50 6.33
N SER A 73 6.64 -12.23 6.15
CA SER A 73 6.12 -11.40 5.06
C SER A 73 6.56 -11.92 3.70
N ARG A 74 7.85 -12.30 3.55
CA ARG A 74 8.38 -12.93 2.34
C ARG A 74 7.62 -14.19 1.98
N ARG A 75 7.44 -15.12 2.93
CA ARG A 75 6.73 -16.39 2.71
C ARG A 75 5.30 -16.17 2.22
N LEU A 76 4.55 -15.29 2.90
CA LEU A 76 3.18 -14.99 2.53
C LEU A 76 3.08 -14.36 1.14
N LEU A 77 3.90 -13.34 0.86
CA LEU A 77 3.84 -12.62 -0.41
C LEU A 77 4.36 -13.44 -1.58
N GLN A 78 5.36 -14.30 -1.39
CA GLN A 78 5.78 -15.25 -2.43
C GLN A 78 4.65 -16.22 -2.79
N ALA A 79 3.98 -16.80 -1.79
CA ALA A 79 2.82 -17.66 -2.03
C ALA A 79 1.67 -16.90 -2.71
N ALA A 80 1.42 -15.65 -2.31
CA ALA A 80 0.42 -14.80 -2.96
C ALA A 80 0.77 -14.55 -4.44
N LYS A 81 2.05 -14.31 -4.75
CA LYS A 81 2.54 -14.14 -6.13
C LYS A 81 2.30 -15.38 -6.98
N GLU A 82 2.53 -16.57 -6.43
CA GLU A 82 2.26 -17.86 -7.11
C GLU A 82 0.78 -18.04 -7.44
N HIS A 83 -0.12 -17.48 -6.63
CA HIS A 83 -1.56 -17.42 -6.89
C HIS A 83 -1.97 -16.25 -7.81
N GLY A 84 -1.03 -15.44 -8.29
CA GLY A 84 -1.29 -14.34 -9.21
C GLY A 84 -1.81 -13.05 -8.55
N PHE A 85 -1.68 -12.90 -7.24
CA PHE A 85 -2.00 -11.64 -6.58
C PHE A 85 -0.96 -10.56 -6.90
N ILE A 86 -1.42 -9.32 -7.01
CA ILE A 86 -0.59 -8.13 -7.00
C ILE A 86 -0.10 -7.93 -5.56
N LEU A 87 1.21 -7.72 -5.39
CA LEU A 87 1.81 -7.60 -4.06
C LEU A 87 1.83 -6.14 -3.59
N LYS A 88 1.49 -5.94 -2.33
CA LYS A 88 1.63 -4.68 -1.59
C LYS A 88 2.26 -4.97 -0.23
N LEU A 89 2.75 -3.95 0.44
CA LEU A 89 3.44 -4.11 1.72
C LEU A 89 3.32 -2.85 2.56
N HIS A 90 2.81 -2.95 3.79
CA HIS A 90 3.05 -1.93 4.82
C HIS A 90 4.49 -2.11 5.28
N ALA A 91 5.32 -1.09 5.12
CA ALA A 91 6.77 -1.21 5.25
C ALA A 91 7.36 -0.05 6.05
N ASP A 92 8.24 -0.40 7.00
CA ASP A 92 9.07 0.57 7.72
C ASP A 92 8.23 1.75 8.30
N GLU A 93 7.05 1.45 8.84
CA GLU A 93 6.14 2.44 9.44
C GLU A 93 6.60 2.83 10.85
N ILE A 94 6.97 1.84 11.67
CA ILE A 94 7.33 2.05 13.10
C ILE A 94 8.85 2.05 13.27
N VAL A 95 9.55 1.14 12.59
CA VAL A 95 11.01 1.07 12.60
C VAL A 95 11.56 0.73 11.22
N SER A 96 12.85 1.02 10.99
CA SER A 96 13.55 0.57 9.78
C SER A 96 13.83 -0.93 9.88
N LEU A 97 12.89 -1.74 9.41
CA LEU A 97 12.99 -3.20 9.45
C LEU A 97 13.59 -3.80 8.17
N GLY A 98 13.52 -3.08 7.05
CA GLY A 98 13.92 -3.55 5.73
C GLY A 98 12.73 -3.97 4.85
N GLY A 99 11.54 -3.44 5.17
CA GLY A 99 10.32 -3.68 4.39
C GLY A 99 10.41 -3.10 2.98
N ALA A 100 11.03 -1.92 2.83
CA ALA A 100 11.27 -1.30 1.52
C ALA A 100 12.16 -2.18 0.62
N GLU A 101 13.23 -2.76 1.17
CA GLU A 101 14.10 -3.71 0.47
C GLU A 101 13.35 -4.98 0.08
N LEU A 102 12.51 -5.50 0.99
CA LEU A 102 11.69 -6.68 0.70
C LEU A 102 10.68 -6.41 -0.43
N ALA A 103 10.04 -5.23 -0.43
CA ALA A 103 9.13 -4.84 -1.50
C ALA A 103 9.83 -4.83 -2.86
N ALA A 104 11.04 -4.29 -2.93
CA ALA A 104 11.87 -4.29 -4.13
C ALA A 104 12.27 -5.72 -4.55
N GLU A 105 12.73 -6.55 -3.60
CA GLU A 105 13.12 -7.95 -3.84
C GLU A 105 11.98 -8.77 -4.48
N LEU A 106 10.75 -8.60 -3.97
CA LEU A 106 9.59 -9.35 -4.45
C LEU A 106 8.95 -8.76 -5.71
N GLY A 107 9.34 -7.55 -6.10
CA GLY A 107 8.69 -6.80 -7.17
C GLY A 107 7.25 -6.45 -6.80
N ALA A 108 7.04 -5.95 -5.59
CA ALA A 108 5.75 -5.45 -5.16
C ALA A 108 5.29 -4.26 -6.02
N LEU A 109 3.99 -4.10 -6.20
CA LEU A 109 3.45 -2.94 -6.90
C LEU A 109 3.66 -1.65 -6.11
N SER A 110 3.42 -1.71 -4.79
CA SER A 110 3.67 -0.60 -3.87
C SER A 110 4.19 -1.06 -2.52
N ALA A 111 4.91 -0.16 -1.86
CA ALA A 111 5.20 -0.21 -0.44
C ALA A 111 4.62 1.03 0.22
N ASP A 112 3.89 0.84 1.30
CA ASP A 112 3.05 1.85 1.92
C ASP A 112 3.66 2.31 3.26
N HIS A 113 3.44 3.57 3.69
CA HIS A 113 3.99 4.29 4.85
C HIS A 113 5.44 4.78 4.69
N LEU A 114 6.44 3.92 4.83
CA LEU A 114 7.86 4.19 4.56
C LEU A 114 8.49 5.31 5.44
N LEU A 115 7.96 5.53 6.65
CA LEU A 115 8.42 6.60 7.54
C LEU A 115 9.91 6.43 7.89
N HIS A 116 10.34 5.18 8.05
CA HIS A 116 11.69 4.80 8.47
C HIS A 116 12.45 4.02 7.39
N ALA A 117 12.01 4.07 6.12
CA ALA A 117 12.70 3.39 5.03
C ALA A 117 14.18 3.81 4.95
N SER A 118 15.08 2.85 4.78
CA SER A 118 16.52 3.12 4.66
C SER A 118 16.88 3.75 3.31
N ASP A 119 18.05 4.37 3.22
CA ASP A 119 18.57 4.87 1.92
C ASP A 119 18.77 3.71 0.91
N ALA A 120 19.11 2.53 1.39
CA ALA A 120 19.24 1.34 0.55
C ALA A 120 17.87 0.88 0.05
N GLY A 121 16.85 0.87 0.92
CA GLY A 121 15.47 0.53 0.59
C GLY A 121 14.87 1.51 -0.43
N ILE A 122 15.07 2.82 -0.24
CA ILE A 122 14.62 3.85 -1.19
C ILE A 122 15.23 3.60 -2.58
N ARG A 123 16.54 3.39 -2.66
CA ARG A 123 17.22 3.09 -3.93
C ARG A 123 16.73 1.78 -4.55
N ALA A 124 16.59 0.73 -3.75
CA ALA A 124 16.08 -0.56 -4.23
C ALA A 124 14.67 -0.46 -4.81
N MET A 125 13.78 0.29 -4.15
CA MET A 125 12.43 0.55 -4.66
C MET A 125 12.45 1.33 -5.98
N ALA A 126 13.29 2.37 -6.07
CA ALA A 126 13.44 3.16 -7.30
C ALA A 126 13.90 2.27 -8.47
N ASP A 127 14.94 1.45 -8.25
CA ASP A 127 15.50 0.54 -9.25
C ASP A 127 14.50 -0.55 -9.68
N ALA A 128 13.68 -1.03 -8.75
CA ALA A 128 12.67 -2.05 -9.00
C ALA A 128 11.34 -1.50 -9.54
N GLY A 129 11.15 -0.17 -9.58
CA GLY A 129 9.90 0.47 -10.00
C GLY A 129 8.74 0.28 -9.03
N VAL A 130 9.03 0.06 -7.74
CA VAL A 130 8.00 -0.03 -6.69
C VAL A 130 7.46 1.36 -6.40
N VAL A 131 6.13 1.52 -6.38
CA VAL A 131 5.49 2.80 -6.03
C VAL A 131 5.59 3.01 -4.52
N ALA A 132 6.18 4.12 -4.11
CA ALA A 132 6.20 4.54 -2.70
C ALA A 132 4.88 5.24 -2.35
N THR A 133 3.98 4.58 -1.65
CA THR A 133 2.69 5.16 -1.26
C THR A 133 2.80 5.77 0.13
N LEU A 134 2.83 7.11 0.18
CA LEU A 134 3.02 7.85 1.41
C LEU A 134 1.69 8.32 2.01
N LEU A 135 1.57 8.21 3.33
CA LEU A 135 0.32 8.35 4.07
C LEU A 135 0.44 9.45 5.14
N PRO A 136 0.60 10.74 4.74
CA PRO A 136 0.91 11.82 5.68
C PRO A 136 -0.18 12.07 6.71
N LEU A 137 -1.45 11.73 6.44
CA LEU A 137 -2.53 11.88 7.43
C LEU A 137 -2.38 10.91 8.60
N THR A 138 -1.90 9.69 8.35
CA THR A 138 -1.63 8.69 9.39
C THR A 138 -0.46 9.12 10.26
N ALA A 139 0.65 9.54 9.66
CA ALA A 139 1.78 10.10 10.39
C ALA A 139 1.36 11.30 11.26
N PHE A 140 0.52 12.21 10.72
CA PHE A 140 -0.03 13.34 11.46
C PHE A 140 -0.90 12.89 12.64
N ALA A 141 -1.82 11.95 12.42
CA ALA A 141 -2.75 11.48 13.44
C ALA A 141 -2.03 10.76 14.61
N LEU A 142 -0.99 9.98 14.28
CA LEU A 142 -0.18 9.25 15.24
C LEU A 142 0.94 10.10 15.86
N LYS A 143 1.20 11.31 15.33
CA LYS A 143 2.31 12.19 15.71
C LYS A 143 3.69 11.57 15.45
N GLU A 144 3.78 10.80 14.38
CA GLU A 144 5.01 10.18 13.92
C GLU A 144 5.77 11.09 12.94
N PRO A 145 7.06 10.84 12.68
CA PRO A 145 7.80 11.54 11.65
C PRO A 145 7.17 11.27 10.27
N TYR A 146 7.37 12.21 9.33
CA TYR A 146 6.89 12.04 7.96
C TYR A 146 7.91 11.26 7.13
N ALA A 147 7.41 10.47 6.17
CA ALA A 147 8.26 9.81 5.20
C ALA A 147 9.05 10.83 4.37
N ARG A 148 10.23 10.44 3.92
CA ARG A 148 11.19 11.27 3.18
C ARG A 148 10.79 11.45 1.71
N GLY A 149 9.62 12.08 1.47
CA GLY A 149 9.03 12.20 0.13
C GLY A 149 9.96 12.86 -0.89
N ARG A 150 10.63 13.95 -0.52
CA ARG A 150 11.60 14.64 -1.38
C ARG A 150 12.74 13.71 -1.82
N GLU A 151 13.34 13.02 -0.85
CA GLU A 151 14.47 12.13 -1.14
C GLU A 151 14.06 10.92 -2.00
N MET A 152 12.84 10.39 -1.79
CA MET A 152 12.30 9.31 -2.62
C MET A 152 12.11 9.77 -4.07
N ILE A 153 11.56 10.95 -4.29
CA ILE A 153 11.40 11.54 -5.63
C ILE A 153 12.78 11.76 -6.29
N ASP A 154 13.72 12.34 -5.55
CA ASP A 154 15.07 12.60 -6.05
C ASP A 154 15.86 11.32 -6.37
N ALA A 155 15.55 10.23 -5.66
CA ALA A 155 16.08 8.89 -5.95
C ALA A 155 15.41 8.21 -7.15
N GLY A 156 14.32 8.79 -7.69
CA GLY A 156 13.59 8.24 -8.84
C GLY A 156 12.40 7.36 -8.52
N CYS A 157 11.95 7.28 -7.24
CA CYS A 157 10.72 6.58 -6.91
C CYS A 157 9.50 7.30 -7.49
N ALA A 158 8.56 6.54 -8.03
CA ALA A 158 7.20 7.03 -8.23
C ALA A 158 6.53 7.14 -6.86
N VAL A 159 6.27 8.36 -6.39
CA VAL A 159 5.58 8.60 -5.12
C VAL A 159 4.09 8.74 -5.36
N ALA A 160 3.27 7.94 -4.68
CA ALA A 160 1.83 8.10 -4.57
C ALA A 160 1.44 8.65 -3.20
N LEU A 161 0.29 9.29 -3.10
CA LEU A 161 -0.31 9.77 -1.86
C LEU A 161 -1.70 9.19 -1.68
N ALA A 162 -2.03 8.83 -0.44
CA ALA A 162 -3.37 8.41 -0.06
C ALA A 162 -3.72 8.91 1.36
N THR A 163 -4.99 8.79 1.73
CA THR A 163 -5.47 9.26 3.04
C THR A 163 -5.29 8.26 4.14
N ASP A 164 -5.25 6.99 3.79
CA ASP A 164 -5.27 5.87 4.76
C ASP A 164 -6.44 6.00 5.75
N LEU A 165 -7.61 6.41 5.27
CA LEU A 165 -8.80 6.52 6.12
C LEU A 165 -9.16 5.15 6.70
N ASN A 166 -9.00 5.00 8.01
CA ASN A 166 -9.28 3.76 8.73
C ASN A 166 -9.69 4.04 10.18
N PRO A 167 -10.40 3.11 10.85
CA PRO A 167 -10.86 3.32 12.23
C PRO A 167 -9.78 3.14 13.30
N GLY A 168 -8.56 2.73 12.95
CA GLY A 168 -7.48 2.46 13.91
C GLY A 168 -6.55 3.64 14.13
N SER A 169 -6.07 4.26 13.07
CA SER A 169 -4.99 5.24 13.12
C SER A 169 -5.30 6.56 12.40
N CYS A 170 -6.24 6.60 11.44
CA CYS A 170 -6.52 7.81 10.67
C CYS A 170 -8.01 8.00 10.39
N PHE A 171 -8.65 8.95 11.06
CA PHE A 171 -10.09 9.24 10.92
C PHE A 171 -10.42 10.34 9.89
N SER A 172 -9.43 10.77 9.08
CA SER A 172 -9.59 11.84 8.12
C SER A 172 -9.41 11.36 6.69
N GLY A 173 -10.36 11.68 5.81
CA GLY A 173 -10.25 11.50 4.36
C GLY A 173 -9.93 12.82 3.63
N SER A 174 -9.34 13.81 4.29
CA SER A 174 -9.14 15.15 3.73
C SER A 174 -7.99 15.19 2.73
N ILE A 175 -8.31 15.21 1.45
CA ILE A 175 -7.32 15.41 0.38
C ILE A 175 -6.61 16.77 0.50
N PRO A 176 -7.29 17.91 0.77
CA PRO A 176 -6.59 19.17 0.96
C PRO A 176 -5.57 19.14 2.11
N LEU A 177 -5.85 18.44 3.21
CA LEU A 177 -4.89 18.28 4.30
C LEU A 177 -3.73 17.37 3.88
N THR A 178 -3.99 16.28 3.15
CA THR A 178 -2.93 15.44 2.57
C THR A 178 -1.96 16.26 1.73
N ILE A 179 -2.48 17.12 0.84
CA ILE A 179 -1.69 18.04 0.01
C ILE A 179 -0.84 18.95 0.89
N ALA A 180 -1.44 19.62 1.87
CA ALA A 180 -0.73 20.55 2.75
C ALA A 180 0.42 19.86 3.50
N LEU A 181 0.17 18.68 4.07
CA LEU A 181 1.19 17.92 4.81
C LEU A 181 2.33 17.46 3.89
N ALA A 182 2.02 16.96 2.70
CA ALA A 182 3.02 16.54 1.72
C ALA A 182 3.91 17.72 1.28
N CYS A 183 3.33 18.88 1.00
CA CYS A 183 4.10 20.06 0.61
C CYS A 183 4.96 20.60 1.76
N ILE A 184 4.41 20.70 2.98
CA ILE A 184 5.08 21.36 4.10
C ILE A 184 6.13 20.46 4.74
N TYR A 185 5.77 19.21 5.02
CA TYR A 185 6.63 18.30 5.80
C TYR A 185 7.43 17.31 4.96
N MET A 186 6.92 16.94 3.78
CA MET A 186 7.61 16.00 2.89
C MET A 186 8.32 16.72 1.74
N GLN A 187 8.25 18.07 1.70
CA GLN A 187 8.95 18.93 0.75
C GLN A 187 8.64 18.62 -0.72
N MET A 188 7.40 18.20 -0.99
CA MET A 188 6.89 17.97 -2.33
C MET A 188 6.37 19.29 -2.94
N SER A 189 6.55 19.49 -4.24
CA SER A 189 5.89 20.58 -4.94
C SER A 189 4.39 20.31 -5.12
N ILE A 190 3.61 21.32 -5.46
CA ILE A 190 2.17 21.17 -5.75
C ILE A 190 1.97 20.21 -6.93
N GLU A 191 2.77 20.34 -7.98
CA GLU A 191 2.70 19.50 -9.18
C GLU A 191 3.02 18.04 -8.86
N GLU A 192 4.06 17.78 -8.06
CA GLU A 192 4.42 16.45 -7.59
C GLU A 192 3.31 15.86 -6.73
N THR A 193 2.70 16.67 -5.85
CA THR A 193 1.62 16.25 -4.98
C THR A 193 0.35 15.89 -5.78
N ILE A 194 0.00 16.69 -6.79
CA ILE A 194 -1.13 16.37 -7.68
C ILE A 194 -0.83 15.10 -8.48
N THR A 195 0.37 14.96 -9.02
CA THR A 195 0.79 13.75 -9.75
C THR A 195 0.72 12.51 -8.84
N ALA A 196 1.15 12.64 -7.57
CA ALA A 196 1.12 11.58 -6.57
C ALA A 196 -0.31 11.13 -6.23
N LEU A 197 -1.26 12.07 -6.16
CA LEU A 197 -2.68 11.77 -5.89
C LEU A 197 -3.45 11.24 -7.10
N THR A 198 -2.95 11.45 -8.31
CA THR A 198 -3.66 11.12 -9.54
C THR A 198 -2.97 10.00 -10.31
N LEU A 199 -1.97 10.32 -11.14
CA LEU A 199 -1.30 9.35 -12.02
C LEU A 199 -0.58 8.25 -11.23
N ASN A 200 0.21 8.63 -10.21
CA ASN A 200 0.94 7.66 -9.42
C ASN A 200 0.01 6.87 -8.47
N GLY A 201 -1.05 7.51 -7.95
CA GLY A 201 -2.12 6.82 -7.23
C GLY A 201 -2.81 5.76 -8.09
N ALA A 202 -3.10 6.09 -9.35
CA ALA A 202 -3.62 5.13 -10.31
C ALA A 202 -2.61 4.00 -10.61
N ALA A 203 -1.31 4.31 -10.70
CA ALA A 203 -0.25 3.32 -10.86
C ALA A 203 -0.17 2.36 -9.66
N ALA A 204 -0.27 2.87 -8.43
CA ALA A 204 -0.31 2.07 -7.19
C ALA A 204 -1.52 1.13 -7.10
N LEU A 205 -2.54 1.33 -7.96
CA LEU A 205 -3.71 0.47 -8.10
C LEU A 205 -3.67 -0.37 -9.39
N GLN A 206 -2.61 -0.28 -10.19
CA GLN A 206 -2.51 -0.89 -11.52
C GLN A 206 -3.65 -0.44 -12.45
N ARG A 207 -3.97 0.86 -12.45
CA ARG A 207 -5.07 1.47 -13.23
C ARG A 207 -4.62 2.70 -14.04
N ALA A 208 -3.32 3.00 -14.12
CA ALA A 208 -2.80 4.18 -14.83
C ALA A 208 -3.09 4.19 -16.33
N ASP A 209 -3.43 3.04 -16.90
CA ASP A 209 -3.92 2.91 -18.28
C ASP A 209 -5.35 3.45 -18.48
N ARG A 210 -6.13 3.54 -17.41
CA ARG A 210 -7.56 3.87 -17.46
C ARG A 210 -7.93 5.17 -16.76
N ILE A 211 -7.19 5.56 -15.72
CA ILE A 211 -7.47 6.72 -14.85
C ILE A 211 -6.17 7.45 -14.49
N GLY A 212 -6.29 8.58 -13.80
CA GLY A 212 -5.16 9.31 -13.20
C GLY A 212 -4.59 10.43 -14.08
N SER A 213 -5.00 10.53 -15.35
CA SER A 213 -4.60 11.63 -16.25
C SER A 213 -5.71 11.96 -17.24
N ILE A 214 -5.67 13.18 -17.78
CA ILE A 214 -6.62 13.66 -18.79
C ILE A 214 -6.07 13.27 -20.16
N GLU A 215 -6.44 12.10 -20.65
CA GLU A 215 -6.00 11.56 -21.93
C GLU A 215 -7.15 10.92 -22.69
N VAL A 216 -7.06 10.91 -24.02
CA VAL A 216 -8.06 10.26 -24.89
C VAL A 216 -8.10 8.76 -24.58
N GLY A 217 -9.30 8.25 -24.30
CA GLY A 217 -9.53 6.83 -23.98
C GLY A 217 -9.54 6.50 -22.49
N LYS A 218 -9.13 7.42 -21.61
CA LYS A 218 -9.26 7.26 -20.15
C LYS A 218 -10.63 7.71 -19.64
N GLN A 219 -10.98 7.25 -18.44
CA GLN A 219 -12.20 7.68 -17.75
C GLN A 219 -12.10 9.17 -17.37
N GLY A 220 -13.18 9.90 -17.62
CA GLY A 220 -13.27 11.34 -17.30
C GLY A 220 -13.77 11.56 -15.88
N ASP A 221 -13.02 11.07 -14.88
CA ASP A 221 -13.33 11.24 -13.47
C ASP A 221 -12.68 12.53 -12.96
N PHE A 222 -13.49 13.48 -12.52
CA PHE A 222 -13.07 14.77 -11.98
C PHE A 222 -13.70 15.01 -10.63
N ILE A 223 -12.97 15.63 -9.71
CA ILE A 223 -13.42 16.05 -8.38
C ILE A 223 -13.16 17.55 -8.18
#